data_3f512a7b8dd4ef2d3c4c7c5003498a99
#
_entry.id   3f512a7b8dd4ef2d3c4c7c5003498a99
#
_cell.length_a   1.000
_cell.length_b   1.000
_cell.length_c   1.000
_cell.angle_alpha   90.00
_cell.angle_beta   90.00
_cell.angle_gamma   90.00
#
_symmetry.space_group_name_H-M   'P 1'
#
loop_
_entity.id
_entity.type
_entity.pdbx_description
1 polymer ?
#
loop_
_entity_poly.entity_id
_entity_poly.type
_entity_poly.pdbx_seq_one_letter_code
_entity_poly.pdbx_strand_id
1 'polypeptide(L)'
;MADVVLQTEDLARRFGALAAVDGVSLRVERGVVHAIIGPNGAGKSTLLSLLSGELRASSGRVLFHGHDVTRTPPDALSRMGIGRSYQMANIFPELTCAESVWLAAHSRDPSPPWRPRRADPQAVARAAEALTACGLAARAQSRAGELSYGEQRQLEVAMVLATEPELLLVDEPLAGLGHDETRTVLELLREVARQRTLVLVEHDMDAVFSIAHTVTVLVNGRVLESGPPAAIRDSPRVREAYLGEEEP
;
A
#
# COMPACT_ATOMS: atom_id res chain seq x y z
N MET A 1 -8.01 -24.72 -1.06
CA MET A 1 -8.67 -23.45 -0.71
C MET A 1 -7.65 -22.37 -0.91
N ALA A 2 -8.00 -21.23 -1.51
CA ALA A 2 -7.08 -20.11 -1.63
C ALA A 2 -6.64 -19.64 -0.23
N ASP A 3 -5.35 -19.35 -0.08
CA ASP A 3 -4.78 -18.84 1.18
C ASP A 3 -5.08 -17.33 1.29
N VAL A 4 -6.13 -17.01 2.04
CA VAL A 4 -6.60 -15.62 2.23
C VAL A 4 -5.78 -14.95 3.33
N VAL A 5 -5.03 -13.91 2.96
CA VAL A 5 -4.20 -13.13 3.89
C VAL A 5 -5.00 -12.03 4.56
N LEU A 6 -5.82 -11.31 3.79
CA LEU A 6 -6.66 -10.21 4.30
C LEU A 6 -8.11 -10.39 3.84
N GLN A 7 -9.05 -10.17 4.75
CA GLN A 7 -10.47 -10.19 4.44
C GLN A 7 -11.16 -9.02 5.15
N THR A 8 -12.19 -8.45 4.52
CA THR A 8 -13.14 -7.56 5.19
C THR A 8 -14.53 -8.17 5.16
N GLU A 9 -15.31 -7.89 6.19
CA GLU A 9 -16.70 -8.34 6.31
C GLU A 9 -17.57 -7.14 6.65
N ASP A 10 -18.43 -6.72 5.72
CA ASP A 10 -19.36 -5.59 5.83
C ASP A 10 -18.73 -4.33 6.44
N LEU A 11 -17.46 -4.08 6.06
CA LEU A 11 -16.66 -3.00 6.61
C LEU A 11 -17.27 -1.65 6.24
N ALA A 12 -17.49 -0.79 7.24
CA ALA A 12 -18.05 0.53 6.99
C ALA A 12 -17.34 1.62 7.80
N ARG A 13 -17.29 2.82 7.22
CA ARG A 13 -16.84 4.04 7.87
C ARG A 13 -17.74 5.21 7.51
N ARG A 14 -18.28 5.86 8.54
CA ARG A 14 -19.11 7.05 8.41
C ARG A 14 -18.42 8.26 9.03
N PHE A 15 -18.57 9.41 8.37
CA PHE A 15 -18.19 10.73 8.87
C PHE A 15 -19.47 11.58 8.92
N GLY A 16 -20.09 11.65 10.07
CA GLY A 16 -21.45 12.22 10.19
C GLY A 16 -22.45 11.47 9.30
N ALA A 17 -23.08 12.19 8.38
CA ALA A 17 -24.03 11.61 7.43
C ALA A 17 -23.37 10.91 6.24
N LEU A 18 -22.11 11.21 5.95
CA LEU A 18 -21.38 10.62 4.81
C LEU A 18 -20.89 9.22 5.15
N ALA A 19 -21.31 8.23 4.37
CA ALA A 19 -20.75 6.88 4.39
C ALA A 19 -19.60 6.79 3.37
N ALA A 20 -18.37 7.00 3.82
CA ALA A 20 -17.19 6.96 2.94
C ALA A 20 -16.81 5.52 2.54
N VAL A 21 -17.08 4.54 3.40
CA VAL A 21 -17.04 3.09 3.12
C VAL A 21 -18.32 2.50 3.67
N ASP A 22 -19.05 1.71 2.89
CA ASP A 22 -20.39 1.25 3.20
C ASP A 22 -20.59 -0.23 2.84
N GLY A 23 -20.30 -1.11 3.81
CA GLY A 23 -20.49 -2.55 3.69
C GLY A 23 -19.51 -3.24 2.73
N VAL A 24 -18.23 -2.81 2.71
CA VAL A 24 -17.21 -3.41 1.84
C VAL A 24 -16.78 -4.76 2.38
N SER A 25 -17.03 -5.81 1.58
CA SER A 25 -16.54 -7.16 1.80
C SER A 25 -15.60 -7.56 0.65
N LEU A 26 -14.33 -7.81 0.96
CA LEU A 26 -13.31 -8.23 -0.01
C LEU A 26 -12.42 -9.32 0.58
N ARG A 27 -11.72 -10.04 -0.32
CA ARG A 27 -10.74 -11.07 0.05
C ARG A 27 -9.48 -10.87 -0.78
N VAL A 28 -8.35 -10.87 -0.11
CA VAL A 28 -7.02 -10.75 -0.71
C VAL A 28 -6.26 -12.06 -0.47
N GLU A 29 -5.92 -12.74 -1.53
CA GLU A 29 -5.17 -13.99 -1.49
C GLU A 29 -3.68 -13.73 -1.37
N ARG A 30 -2.94 -14.68 -0.82
CA ARG A 30 -1.47 -14.62 -0.70
C ARG A 30 -0.81 -14.54 -2.08
N GLY A 31 0.20 -13.66 -2.21
CA GLY A 31 1.04 -13.57 -3.39
C GLY A 31 0.36 -12.95 -4.60
N VAL A 32 -0.78 -12.27 -4.41
CA VAL A 32 -1.47 -11.55 -5.50
C VAL A 32 -1.30 -10.03 -5.37
N VAL A 33 -1.44 -9.34 -6.48
CA VAL A 33 -1.69 -7.90 -6.52
C VAL A 33 -3.20 -7.71 -6.66
N HIS A 34 -3.82 -7.20 -5.61
CA HIS A 34 -5.22 -6.84 -5.58
C HIS A 34 -5.35 -5.32 -5.74
N ALA A 35 -5.78 -4.87 -6.91
CA ALA A 35 -5.98 -3.46 -7.15
C ALA A 35 -7.38 -3.00 -6.71
N ILE A 36 -7.44 -1.80 -6.15
CA ILE A 36 -8.68 -1.10 -5.80
C ILE A 36 -8.74 0.16 -6.64
N ILE A 37 -9.70 0.24 -7.52
CA ILE A 37 -9.91 1.37 -8.42
C ILE A 37 -11.29 2.01 -8.16
N GLY A 38 -11.53 3.14 -8.76
CA GLY A 38 -12.81 3.84 -8.67
C GLY A 38 -12.62 5.35 -8.78
N PRO A 39 -13.71 6.08 -9.00
CA PRO A 39 -13.69 7.52 -9.15
C PRO A 39 -13.17 8.25 -7.91
N ASN A 40 -12.93 9.56 -8.05
CA ASN A 40 -12.54 10.41 -6.93
C ASN A 40 -13.67 10.42 -5.89
N GLY A 41 -13.31 10.34 -4.61
CA GLY A 41 -14.30 10.26 -3.54
C GLY A 41 -14.98 8.88 -3.37
N ALA A 42 -14.61 7.85 -4.15
CA ALA A 42 -15.19 6.52 -4.04
C ALA A 42 -14.91 5.80 -2.71
N GLY A 43 -14.00 6.32 -1.88
CA GLY A 43 -13.66 5.75 -0.58
C GLY A 43 -12.38 4.92 -0.56
N LYS A 44 -11.58 4.90 -1.62
CA LYS A 44 -10.36 4.07 -1.76
C LYS A 44 -9.34 4.30 -0.64
N SER A 45 -8.87 5.53 -0.44
CA SER A 45 -7.88 5.87 0.61
C SER A 45 -8.48 5.71 2.02
N THR A 46 -9.81 5.91 2.17
CA THR A 46 -10.50 5.61 3.42
C THR A 46 -10.47 4.11 3.71
N LEU A 47 -10.70 3.27 2.70
CA LEU A 47 -10.61 1.81 2.84
C LEU A 47 -9.19 1.39 3.22
N LEU A 48 -8.16 1.91 2.54
CA LEU A 48 -6.77 1.62 2.93
C LEU A 48 -6.47 2.04 4.38
N SER A 49 -6.97 3.21 4.81
CA SER A 49 -6.79 3.69 6.18
C SER A 49 -7.50 2.81 7.22
N LEU A 50 -8.60 2.16 6.86
CA LEU A 50 -9.25 1.15 7.70
C LEU A 50 -8.41 -0.14 7.78
N LEU A 51 -7.87 -0.59 6.64
CA LEU A 51 -7.04 -1.81 6.56
C LEU A 51 -5.72 -1.64 7.32
N SER A 52 -5.16 -0.43 7.37
CA SER A 52 -3.91 -0.11 8.09
C SER A 52 -4.13 0.25 9.57
N GLY A 53 -5.39 0.28 10.05
CA GLY A 53 -5.72 0.62 11.44
C GLY A 53 -5.61 2.11 11.79
N GLU A 54 -5.34 3.00 10.81
CA GLU A 54 -5.28 4.45 11.04
C GLU A 54 -6.66 5.05 11.29
N LEU A 55 -7.67 4.48 10.65
CA LEU A 55 -9.06 4.81 10.90
C LEU A 55 -9.77 3.64 11.58
N ARG A 56 -10.61 3.96 12.54
CA ARG A 56 -11.48 2.97 13.18
C ARG A 56 -12.71 2.74 12.31
N ALA A 57 -13.09 1.49 12.10
CA ALA A 57 -14.34 1.14 11.48
C ALA A 57 -15.54 1.61 12.31
N SER A 58 -16.60 2.04 11.63
CA SER A 58 -17.91 2.30 12.26
C SER A 58 -18.67 0.99 12.50
N SER A 59 -18.53 0.02 11.60
CA SER A 59 -19.05 -1.34 11.71
C SER A 59 -18.29 -2.28 10.79
N GLY A 60 -18.57 -3.58 10.87
CA GLY A 60 -17.89 -4.60 10.12
C GLY A 60 -16.56 -5.02 10.73
N ARG A 61 -15.80 -5.84 10.03
CA ARG A 61 -14.53 -6.41 10.52
C ARG A 61 -13.44 -6.42 9.45
N VAL A 62 -12.19 -6.34 9.93
CA VAL A 62 -10.97 -6.62 9.15
C VAL A 62 -10.32 -7.85 9.77
N LEU A 63 -10.06 -8.86 8.95
CA LEU A 63 -9.42 -10.10 9.36
C LEU A 63 -8.07 -10.23 8.64
N PHE A 64 -7.01 -10.48 9.40
CA PHE A 64 -5.68 -10.80 8.88
C PHE A 64 -5.32 -12.22 9.31
N HIS A 65 -5.08 -13.12 8.35
CA HIS A 65 -4.96 -14.57 8.60
C HIS A 65 -6.12 -15.15 9.43
N GLY A 66 -7.34 -14.66 9.19
CA GLY A 66 -8.53 -15.09 9.92
C GLY A 66 -8.67 -14.52 11.34
N HIS A 67 -7.70 -13.77 11.83
CA HIS A 67 -7.76 -13.09 13.13
C HIS A 67 -8.36 -11.69 12.98
N ASP A 68 -9.30 -11.34 13.84
CA ASP A 68 -9.92 -10.02 13.88
C ASP A 68 -8.90 -8.95 14.33
N VAL A 69 -8.56 -8.06 13.42
CA VAL A 69 -7.61 -6.96 13.63
C VAL A 69 -8.27 -5.57 13.52
N THR A 70 -9.60 -5.52 13.51
CA THR A 70 -10.41 -4.30 13.27
C THR A 70 -10.03 -3.12 14.16
N ARG A 71 -9.60 -3.40 15.39
CA ARG A 71 -9.24 -2.38 16.39
C ARG A 71 -7.75 -2.34 16.72
N THR A 72 -6.95 -3.08 15.97
CA THR A 72 -5.50 -3.14 16.17
C THR A 72 -4.86 -1.85 15.67
N PRO A 73 -4.00 -1.19 16.47
CA PRO A 73 -3.35 0.05 16.06
C PRO A 73 -2.29 -0.19 14.97
N PRO A 74 -1.93 0.85 14.17
CA PRO A 74 -1.04 0.71 13.02
C PRO A 74 0.33 0.09 13.34
N ASP A 75 0.92 0.46 14.48
CA ASP A 75 2.21 -0.06 14.91
C ASP A 75 2.16 -1.56 15.23
N ALA A 76 1.05 -2.05 15.79
CA ALA A 76 0.84 -3.47 16.02
C ALA A 76 0.57 -4.22 14.70
N LEU A 77 -0.23 -3.66 13.78
CA LEU A 77 -0.43 -4.22 12.45
C LEU A 77 0.88 -4.31 11.65
N SER A 78 1.72 -3.28 11.74
CA SER A 78 3.05 -3.32 11.14
C SER A 78 3.88 -4.49 11.68
N ARG A 79 3.91 -4.69 13.00
CA ARG A 79 4.59 -5.84 13.62
C ARG A 79 3.99 -7.19 13.23
N MET A 80 2.70 -7.25 12.92
CA MET A 80 2.02 -8.44 12.40
C MET A 80 2.36 -8.74 10.95
N GLY A 81 2.88 -7.78 10.19
CA GLY A 81 3.28 -7.96 8.80
C GLY A 81 2.46 -7.17 7.79
N ILE A 82 1.70 -6.17 8.20
CA ILE A 82 1.00 -5.24 7.30
C ILE A 82 1.84 -3.96 7.18
N GLY A 83 2.43 -3.71 6.00
CA GLY A 83 3.13 -2.48 5.67
C GLY A 83 2.22 -1.52 4.91
N ARG A 84 2.40 -0.20 5.08
CA ARG A 84 1.69 0.81 4.30
C ARG A 84 2.64 1.87 3.75
N SER A 85 2.48 2.20 2.46
CA SER A 85 3.00 3.42 1.86
C SER A 85 1.88 4.46 1.74
N TYR A 86 2.26 5.73 1.62
CA TYR A 86 1.32 6.86 1.61
C TYR A 86 1.34 7.58 0.27
N GLN A 87 0.28 8.32 -0.05
CA GLN A 87 0.18 9.10 -1.28
C GLN A 87 1.29 10.16 -1.39
N MET A 88 1.64 10.84 -0.30
CA MET A 88 2.84 11.69 -0.21
C MET A 88 3.97 10.91 0.44
N ALA A 89 5.16 10.96 -0.15
CA ALA A 89 6.32 10.27 0.40
C ALA A 89 6.59 10.72 1.84
N ASN A 90 6.38 9.78 2.77
CA ASN A 90 6.58 10.03 4.20
C ASN A 90 8.03 9.68 4.59
N ILE A 91 8.95 10.55 4.21
CA ILE A 91 10.39 10.39 4.41
C ILE A 91 10.93 11.35 5.47
N PHE A 92 12.14 11.10 5.96
CA PHE A 92 12.86 11.99 6.87
C PHE A 92 13.92 12.78 6.09
N PRO A 93 13.63 14.03 5.62
CA PRO A 93 14.48 14.75 4.67
C PRO A 93 15.92 14.96 5.16
N GLU A 94 16.11 15.11 6.46
CA GLU A 94 17.42 15.36 7.08
C GLU A 94 18.27 14.10 7.29
N LEU A 95 17.65 12.91 7.26
CA LEU A 95 18.36 11.64 7.38
C LEU A 95 18.89 11.20 6.02
N THR A 96 19.97 10.41 6.03
CA THR A 96 20.40 9.68 4.85
C THR A 96 19.39 8.58 4.49
N CYS A 97 19.40 8.13 3.23
CA CYS A 97 18.57 6.99 2.81
C CYS A 97 18.83 5.77 3.70
N ALA A 98 20.10 5.48 4.00
CA ALA A 98 20.47 4.36 4.86
C ALA A 98 19.99 4.51 6.31
N GLU A 99 19.96 5.73 6.84
CA GLU A 99 19.42 5.98 8.18
C GLU A 99 17.90 5.86 8.22
N SER A 100 17.21 6.40 7.21
CA SER A 100 15.74 6.32 7.09
C SER A 100 15.28 4.87 7.01
N VAL A 101 15.90 4.06 6.13
CA VAL A 101 15.54 2.65 5.96
C VAL A 101 15.95 1.80 7.18
N TRP A 102 17.11 2.10 7.79
CA TRP A 102 17.49 1.44 9.04
C TRP A 102 16.50 1.73 10.17
N LEU A 103 16.04 2.97 10.33
CA LEU A 103 15.05 3.33 11.34
C LEU A 103 13.75 2.53 11.17
N ALA A 104 13.29 2.37 9.94
CA ALA A 104 12.13 1.52 9.63
C ALA A 104 12.40 0.05 9.97
N ALA A 105 13.56 -0.51 9.57
CA ALA A 105 13.95 -1.88 9.92
C ALA A 105 14.04 -2.11 11.42
N HIS A 106 14.58 -1.12 12.15
CA HIS A 106 14.73 -1.18 13.60
C HIS A 106 13.40 -1.14 14.35
N SER A 107 12.35 -0.54 13.76
CA SER A 107 11.01 -0.45 14.39
C SER A 107 10.38 -1.83 14.68
N ARG A 108 10.89 -2.90 14.06
CA ARG A 108 10.48 -4.29 14.28
C ARG A 108 11.19 -4.92 15.51
N ASP A 109 12.30 -4.35 15.95
CA ASP A 109 13.02 -4.84 17.12
C ASP A 109 12.35 -4.30 18.41
N PRO A 110 12.06 -5.15 19.42
CA PRO A 110 11.58 -4.69 20.71
C PRO A 110 12.66 -3.96 21.54
N SER A 111 13.89 -3.85 21.03
CA SER A 111 14.97 -3.13 21.71
C SER A 111 14.67 -1.61 21.77
N PRO A 112 15.28 -0.90 22.74
CA PRO A 112 15.04 0.53 22.89
C PRO A 112 15.38 1.33 21.63
N PRO A 113 14.56 2.34 21.24
CA PRO A 113 14.73 3.12 20.00
C PRO A 113 16.04 3.93 19.97
N TRP A 114 16.70 4.16 21.11
CA TRP A 114 18.00 4.84 21.21
C TRP A 114 19.21 3.91 21.06
N ARG A 115 18.99 2.61 20.75
CA ARG A 115 20.07 1.67 20.50
C ARG A 115 20.89 2.14 19.30
N PRO A 116 22.22 2.27 19.40
CA PRO A 116 23.00 2.76 18.28
C PRO A 116 22.97 1.79 17.10
N ARG A 117 22.91 2.32 15.86
CA ARG A 117 22.84 1.54 14.60
C ARG A 117 23.85 0.39 14.54
N ARG A 118 25.09 0.63 14.99
CA ARG A 118 26.16 -0.40 15.04
C ARG A 118 25.84 -1.59 15.95
N ALA A 119 24.88 -1.46 16.84
CA ALA A 119 24.48 -2.52 17.76
C ALA A 119 23.26 -3.33 17.24
N ASP A 120 22.82 -3.04 16.01
CA ASP A 120 21.72 -3.73 15.33
C ASP A 120 22.13 -4.13 13.89
N PRO A 121 23.02 -5.14 13.74
CA PRO A 121 23.52 -5.55 12.44
C PRO A 121 22.43 -6.15 11.55
N GLN A 122 21.36 -6.72 12.13
CA GLN A 122 20.25 -7.27 11.35
C GLN A 122 19.43 -6.17 10.69
N ALA A 123 19.08 -5.11 11.42
CA ALA A 123 18.40 -3.96 10.82
C ALA A 123 19.26 -3.25 9.77
N VAL A 124 20.60 -3.21 9.98
CA VAL A 124 21.53 -2.68 8.96
C VAL A 124 21.52 -3.53 7.70
N ALA A 125 21.53 -4.86 7.82
CA ALA A 125 21.46 -5.77 6.67
C ALA A 125 20.13 -5.62 5.92
N ARG A 126 18.98 -5.66 6.62
CA ARG A 126 17.66 -5.44 6.02
C ARG A 126 17.57 -4.09 5.30
N ALA A 127 18.12 -3.04 5.88
CA ALA A 127 18.15 -1.72 5.27
C ALA A 127 18.95 -1.72 3.95
N ALA A 128 20.11 -2.36 3.93
CA ALA A 128 20.94 -2.45 2.73
C ALA A 128 20.26 -3.28 1.62
N GLU A 129 19.62 -4.38 1.98
CA GLU A 129 18.86 -5.23 1.06
C GLU A 129 17.67 -4.45 0.46
N ALA A 130 16.89 -3.75 1.30
CA ALA A 130 15.75 -2.96 0.84
C ALA A 130 16.18 -1.80 -0.09
N LEU A 131 17.27 -1.09 0.23
CA LEU A 131 17.82 -0.06 -0.66
C LEU A 131 18.27 -0.64 -1.99
N THR A 132 18.88 -1.82 -1.97
CA THR A 132 19.30 -2.51 -3.21
C THR A 132 18.11 -2.92 -4.04
N ALA A 133 17.09 -3.52 -3.42
CA ALA A 133 15.86 -3.93 -4.10
C ALA A 133 15.11 -2.74 -4.73
N CYS A 134 15.20 -1.56 -4.12
CA CYS A 134 14.59 -0.33 -4.62
C CYS A 134 15.51 0.50 -5.54
N GLY A 135 16.69 0.00 -5.94
CA GLY A 135 17.61 0.72 -6.84
C GLY A 135 18.34 1.90 -6.20
N LEU A 136 18.30 2.04 -4.87
CA LEU A 136 18.88 3.18 -4.14
C LEU A 136 20.21 2.88 -3.47
N ALA A 137 20.87 1.74 -3.77
CA ALA A 137 22.13 1.37 -3.13
C ALA A 137 23.22 2.44 -3.31
N ALA A 138 23.34 3.04 -4.50
CA ALA A 138 24.30 4.12 -4.79
C ALA A 138 23.94 5.43 -4.05
N ARG A 139 22.71 5.62 -3.64
CA ARG A 139 22.20 6.80 -2.92
C ARG A 139 22.14 6.62 -1.41
N ALA A 140 22.63 5.49 -0.88
CA ALA A 140 22.50 5.14 0.54
C ALA A 140 23.00 6.24 1.50
N GLN A 141 24.04 7.00 1.12
CA GLN A 141 24.61 8.08 1.93
C GLN A 141 24.06 9.49 1.56
N SER A 142 23.23 9.61 0.51
CA SER A 142 22.56 10.87 0.16
C SER A 142 21.48 11.17 1.18
N ARG A 143 21.21 12.45 1.46
CA ARG A 143 20.06 12.87 2.26
C ARG A 143 18.77 12.59 1.51
N ALA A 144 17.74 12.14 2.23
CA ALA A 144 16.45 11.84 1.62
C ALA A 144 15.81 13.06 0.94
N GLY A 145 16.02 14.26 1.49
CA GLY A 145 15.54 15.51 0.89
C GLY A 145 16.23 15.95 -0.40
N GLU A 146 17.39 15.34 -0.75
CA GLU A 146 18.14 15.63 -2.00
C GLU A 146 17.75 14.71 -3.16
N LEU A 147 16.87 13.74 -2.90
CA LEU A 147 16.40 12.78 -3.91
C LEU A 147 15.37 13.44 -4.84
N SER A 148 15.31 12.98 -6.10
CA SER A 148 14.18 13.27 -6.98
C SER A 148 12.88 12.72 -6.40
N TYR A 149 11.74 13.19 -6.89
CA TYR A 149 10.43 12.73 -6.39
C TYR A 149 10.24 11.22 -6.59
N GLY A 150 10.69 10.68 -7.74
CA GLY A 150 10.68 9.24 -8.00
C GLY A 150 11.60 8.46 -7.05
N GLU A 151 12.83 8.97 -6.79
CA GLU A 151 13.73 8.36 -5.81
C GLU A 151 13.16 8.43 -4.38
N GLN A 152 12.43 9.49 -4.01
CA GLN A 152 11.74 9.56 -2.71
C GLN A 152 10.66 8.50 -2.58
N ARG A 153 9.92 8.21 -3.66
CA ARG A 153 8.96 7.10 -3.73
C ARG A 153 9.64 5.74 -3.56
N GLN A 154 10.77 5.54 -4.25
CA GLN A 154 11.57 4.32 -4.07
C GLN A 154 12.08 4.18 -2.62
N LEU A 155 12.50 5.30 -2.00
CA LEU A 155 12.94 5.30 -0.60
C LEU A 155 11.81 4.94 0.36
N GLU A 156 10.61 5.48 0.16
CA GLU A 156 9.43 5.12 0.95
C GLU A 156 9.14 3.62 0.85
N VAL A 157 9.13 3.06 -0.37
CA VAL A 157 8.95 1.62 -0.58
C VAL A 157 10.07 0.83 0.12
N ALA A 158 11.33 1.29 0.05
CA ALA A 158 12.44 0.65 0.75
C ALA A 158 12.26 0.66 2.28
N MET A 159 11.77 1.77 2.85
CA MET A 159 11.46 1.84 4.28
C MET A 159 10.37 0.83 4.67
N VAL A 160 9.31 0.71 3.86
CA VAL A 160 8.25 -0.29 4.12
C VAL A 160 8.80 -1.70 3.96
N LEU A 161 9.57 -2.01 2.91
CA LEU A 161 10.15 -3.34 2.69
C LEU A 161 11.10 -3.77 3.80
N ALA A 162 11.86 -2.84 4.38
CA ALA A 162 12.78 -3.11 5.49
C ALA A 162 12.06 -3.55 6.77
N THR A 163 10.75 -3.32 6.87
CA THR A 163 9.91 -3.91 7.92
C THR A 163 9.46 -5.33 7.63
N GLU A 164 9.91 -5.94 6.52
CA GLU A 164 9.58 -7.31 6.08
C GLU A 164 8.08 -7.61 6.12
N PRO A 165 7.22 -6.78 5.47
CA PRO A 165 5.79 -7.00 5.49
C PRO A 165 5.43 -8.21 4.64
N GLU A 166 4.39 -8.94 5.02
CA GLU A 166 3.75 -9.97 4.19
C GLU A 166 2.74 -9.35 3.22
N LEU A 167 2.02 -8.34 3.70
CA LEU A 167 1.04 -7.56 2.95
C LEU A 167 1.46 -6.10 2.88
N LEU A 168 1.55 -5.56 1.65
CA LEU A 168 1.74 -4.14 1.42
C LEU A 168 0.42 -3.48 0.99
N LEU A 169 0.10 -2.38 1.65
CA LEU A 169 -0.96 -1.45 1.27
C LEU A 169 -0.31 -0.24 0.60
N VAL A 170 -0.58 -0.02 -0.67
CA VAL A 170 0.11 1.00 -1.49
C VAL A 170 -0.93 1.97 -2.03
N ASP A 171 -0.79 3.26 -1.68
CA ASP A 171 -1.76 4.32 -2.02
C ASP A 171 -1.18 5.24 -3.09
N GLU A 172 -1.71 5.17 -4.31
CA GLU A 172 -1.37 5.99 -5.48
C GLU A 172 0.17 6.20 -5.67
N PRO A 173 0.95 5.12 -5.79
CA PRO A 173 2.41 5.21 -5.87
C PRO A 173 2.91 5.93 -7.12
N LEU A 174 2.08 6.07 -8.17
CA LEU A 174 2.45 6.68 -9.44
C LEU A 174 2.02 8.15 -9.53
N ALA A 175 1.29 8.67 -8.55
CA ALA A 175 0.80 10.05 -8.56
C ALA A 175 1.94 11.06 -8.64
N GLY A 176 1.88 11.98 -9.61
CA GLY A 176 2.85 13.07 -9.78
C GLY A 176 4.20 12.66 -10.39
N LEU A 177 4.38 11.41 -10.79
CA LEU A 177 5.59 10.93 -11.45
C LEU A 177 5.60 11.25 -12.94
N GLY A 178 6.80 11.53 -13.49
CA GLY A 178 7.03 11.56 -14.92
C GLY A 178 7.01 10.15 -15.54
N HIS A 179 6.97 10.08 -16.86
CA HIS A 179 6.81 8.80 -17.59
C HIS A 179 7.92 7.77 -17.26
N ASP A 180 9.18 8.19 -17.19
CA ASP A 180 10.29 7.28 -16.89
C ASP A 180 10.29 6.84 -15.41
N GLU A 181 9.92 7.73 -14.51
CA GLU A 181 9.78 7.42 -13.07
C GLU A 181 8.64 6.44 -12.85
N THR A 182 7.49 6.64 -13.50
CA THR A 182 6.33 5.73 -13.48
C THR A 182 6.75 4.32 -13.88
N ARG A 183 7.50 4.17 -14.97
CA ARG A 183 7.99 2.86 -15.41
C ARG A 183 8.89 2.21 -14.35
N THR A 184 9.82 2.99 -13.77
CA THR A 184 10.74 2.49 -12.74
C THR A 184 9.98 2.00 -11.50
N VAL A 185 9.00 2.78 -11.02
CA VAL A 185 8.18 2.41 -9.85
C VAL A 185 7.30 1.20 -10.16
N LEU A 186 6.72 1.10 -11.36
CA LEU A 186 5.96 -0.08 -11.78
C LEU A 186 6.82 -1.36 -11.82
N GLU A 187 8.04 -1.28 -12.34
CA GLU A 187 8.99 -2.40 -12.35
C GLU A 187 9.33 -2.82 -10.91
N LEU A 188 9.56 -1.86 -10.02
CA LEU A 188 9.79 -2.13 -8.60
C LEU A 188 8.57 -2.83 -7.97
N LEU A 189 7.35 -2.34 -8.19
CA LEU A 189 6.14 -2.96 -7.65
C LEU A 189 5.92 -4.38 -8.18
N ARG A 190 6.25 -4.65 -9.46
CA ARG A 190 6.22 -6.01 -10.03
C ARG A 190 7.21 -6.93 -9.33
N GLU A 191 8.42 -6.45 -9.04
CA GLU A 191 9.42 -7.27 -8.35
C GLU A 191 9.00 -7.56 -6.90
N VAL A 192 8.48 -6.55 -6.19
CA VAL A 192 7.93 -6.71 -4.85
C VAL A 192 6.77 -7.72 -4.84
N ALA A 193 5.89 -7.66 -5.85
CA ALA A 193 4.72 -8.53 -5.98
C ALA A 193 5.07 -10.01 -6.18
N ARG A 194 6.28 -10.34 -6.66
CA ARG A 194 6.74 -11.73 -6.77
C ARG A 194 6.93 -12.41 -5.42
N GLN A 195 7.14 -11.64 -4.37
CA GLN A 195 7.48 -12.15 -3.04
C GLN A 195 6.47 -11.76 -1.97
N ARG A 196 5.58 -10.82 -2.26
CA ARG A 196 4.67 -10.20 -1.29
C ARG A 196 3.26 -10.11 -1.84
N THR A 197 2.29 -10.01 -0.95
CA THR A 197 0.92 -9.67 -1.30
C THR A 197 0.78 -8.15 -1.34
N LEU A 198 0.12 -7.60 -2.37
CA LEU A 198 -0.10 -6.17 -2.51
C LEU A 198 -1.59 -5.85 -2.58
N VAL A 199 -2.02 -4.83 -1.85
CA VAL A 199 -3.26 -4.09 -2.12
C VAL A 199 -2.84 -2.73 -2.66
N LEU A 200 -3.19 -2.45 -3.90
CA LEU A 200 -2.79 -1.27 -4.65
C LEU A 200 -4.00 -0.39 -4.93
N VAL A 201 -4.00 0.84 -4.47
CA VAL A 201 -4.94 1.88 -4.95
C VAL A 201 -4.25 2.67 -6.05
N GLU A 202 -4.87 2.76 -7.20
CA GLU A 202 -4.37 3.53 -8.35
C GLU A 202 -5.53 4.01 -9.23
N HIS A 203 -5.27 5.07 -9.98
CA HIS A 203 -6.18 5.61 -10.98
C HIS A 203 -5.67 5.46 -12.42
N ASP A 204 -4.38 5.15 -12.62
CA ASP A 204 -3.81 4.79 -13.91
C ASP A 204 -4.22 3.35 -14.26
N MET A 205 -5.22 3.23 -15.14
CA MET A 205 -5.81 1.95 -15.52
C MET A 205 -4.82 1.05 -16.26
N ASP A 206 -3.94 1.62 -17.09
CA ASP A 206 -2.95 0.84 -17.84
C ASP A 206 -1.91 0.24 -16.87
N ALA A 207 -1.47 1.04 -15.91
CA ALA A 207 -0.60 0.58 -14.85
C ALA A 207 -1.26 -0.56 -14.05
N VAL A 208 -2.50 -0.36 -13.57
CA VAL A 208 -3.26 -1.36 -12.81
C VAL A 208 -3.40 -2.67 -13.60
N PHE A 209 -3.89 -2.61 -14.85
CA PHE A 209 -4.11 -3.80 -15.67
C PHE A 209 -2.81 -4.52 -16.05
N SER A 210 -1.66 -3.84 -15.97
CA SER A 210 -0.36 -4.43 -16.26
C SER A 210 0.22 -5.30 -15.14
N ILE A 211 -0.24 -5.10 -13.88
CA ILE A 211 0.33 -5.79 -12.71
C ILE A 211 -0.71 -6.49 -11.83
N ALA A 212 -1.99 -6.09 -11.86
CA ALA A 212 -3.02 -6.65 -10.99
C ALA A 212 -3.41 -8.08 -11.40
N HIS A 213 -3.67 -8.92 -10.40
CA HIS A 213 -4.28 -10.25 -10.57
C HIS A 213 -5.79 -10.18 -10.35
N THR A 214 -6.22 -9.31 -9.45
CA THR A 214 -7.63 -9.04 -9.13
C THR A 214 -7.83 -7.54 -9.04
N VAL A 215 -8.95 -7.06 -9.54
CA VAL A 215 -9.34 -5.64 -9.49
C VAL A 215 -10.71 -5.54 -8.82
N THR A 216 -10.82 -4.69 -7.81
CA THR A 216 -12.09 -4.31 -7.18
C THR A 216 -12.39 -2.86 -7.49
N VAL A 217 -13.58 -2.62 -8.03
CA VAL A 217 -14.08 -1.27 -8.35
C VAL A 217 -14.95 -0.78 -7.20
N LEU A 218 -14.57 0.36 -6.61
CA LEU A 218 -15.35 1.06 -5.61
C LEU A 218 -16.10 2.24 -6.23
N VAL A 219 -17.37 2.40 -5.85
CA VAL A 219 -18.19 3.56 -6.21
C VAL A 219 -19.05 3.93 -5.00
N ASN A 220 -19.02 5.19 -4.59
CA ASN A 220 -19.78 5.70 -3.43
C ASN A 220 -19.62 4.84 -2.17
N GLY A 221 -18.40 4.42 -1.89
CA GLY A 221 -18.06 3.61 -0.71
C GLY A 221 -18.44 2.13 -0.79
N ARG A 222 -18.96 1.64 -1.91
CA ARG A 222 -19.40 0.25 -2.11
C ARG A 222 -18.63 -0.44 -3.21
N VAL A 223 -18.52 -1.76 -3.12
CA VAL A 223 -17.99 -2.57 -4.21
C VAL A 223 -19.02 -2.63 -5.34
N LEU A 224 -18.69 -2.09 -6.50
CA LEU A 224 -19.46 -2.21 -7.71
C LEU A 224 -19.27 -3.57 -8.36
N GLU A 225 -18.00 -3.97 -8.52
CA GLU A 225 -17.60 -5.21 -9.16
C GLU A 225 -16.19 -5.62 -8.72
N SER A 226 -15.90 -6.92 -8.72
CA SER A 226 -14.57 -7.44 -8.44
C SER A 226 -14.30 -8.66 -9.31
N GLY A 227 -13.08 -8.74 -9.88
CA GLY A 227 -12.72 -9.84 -10.77
C GLY A 227 -11.34 -9.67 -11.40
N PRO A 228 -10.97 -10.55 -12.35
CA PRO A 228 -9.73 -10.41 -13.08
C PRO A 228 -9.74 -9.15 -13.97
N PRO A 229 -8.54 -8.56 -14.24
CA PRO A 229 -8.42 -7.31 -15.00
C PRO A 229 -9.19 -7.27 -16.31
N ALA A 230 -9.18 -8.36 -17.09
CA ALA A 230 -9.90 -8.44 -18.37
C ALA A 230 -11.42 -8.29 -18.20
N ALA A 231 -12.00 -8.95 -17.18
CA ALA A 231 -13.44 -8.86 -16.92
C ALA A 231 -13.84 -7.43 -16.52
N ILE A 232 -13.03 -6.79 -15.66
CA ILE A 232 -13.29 -5.41 -15.21
C ILE A 232 -13.18 -4.41 -16.36
N ARG A 233 -12.18 -4.56 -17.24
CA ARG A 233 -11.98 -3.71 -18.42
C ARG A 233 -13.17 -3.75 -19.37
N ASP A 234 -13.78 -4.92 -19.55
CA ASP A 234 -14.87 -5.15 -20.47
C ASP A 234 -16.25 -4.87 -19.86
N SER A 235 -16.32 -4.62 -18.55
CA SER A 235 -17.59 -4.42 -17.84
C SER A 235 -18.28 -3.10 -18.24
N PRO A 236 -19.51 -3.15 -18.77
CA PRO A 236 -20.30 -1.93 -19.06
C PRO A 236 -20.59 -1.11 -17.79
N ARG A 237 -20.83 -1.78 -16.65
CA ARG A 237 -21.11 -1.12 -15.36
C ARG A 237 -19.92 -0.31 -14.87
N VAL A 238 -18.70 -0.83 -15.07
CA VAL A 238 -17.47 -0.13 -14.71
C VAL A 238 -17.28 1.09 -15.62
N ARG A 239 -17.47 0.93 -16.94
CA ARG A 239 -17.38 2.05 -17.88
C ARG A 239 -18.38 3.17 -17.56
N GLU A 240 -19.61 2.83 -17.26
CA GLU A 240 -20.64 3.81 -16.87
C GLU A 240 -20.25 4.58 -15.60
N ALA A 241 -19.68 3.90 -14.60
CA ALA A 241 -19.24 4.51 -13.35
C ALA A 241 -18.11 5.54 -13.55
N TYR A 242 -17.26 5.38 -14.56
CA TYR A 242 -16.20 6.33 -14.91
C TYR A 242 -16.66 7.44 -15.88
N LEU A 243 -17.57 7.14 -16.80
CA LEU A 243 -18.11 8.13 -17.76
C LEU A 243 -19.08 9.13 -17.10
N GLY A 244 -19.72 8.76 -15.99
CA GLY A 244 -20.60 9.66 -15.24
C GLY A 244 -19.87 10.82 -14.52
N GLU A 245 -18.54 10.86 -14.54
CA GLU A 245 -17.74 11.96 -13.98
C GLU A 245 -17.24 12.98 -15.01
N GLU A 246 -17.45 12.74 -16.31
CA GLU A 246 -17.02 13.65 -17.38
C GLU A 246 -18.05 14.75 -17.72
N GLU A 247 -19.09 14.98 -16.90
CA GLU A 247 -19.95 16.17 -17.08
C GLU A 247 -19.53 17.32 -16.15
N PRO A 248 -19.52 18.55 -16.65
CA PRO A 248 -18.65 19.68 -16.39
C PRO A 248 -18.78 20.35 -15.05
#